data_0f8157f8b9bf5680c617e1417fd4f451
#
_entry.id   0f8157f8b9bf5680c617e1417fd4f451
#
_cell.length_a   1.000
_cell.length_b   1.000
_cell.length_c   1.000
_cell.angle_alpha   90.00
_cell.angle_beta   90.00
_cell.angle_gamma   90.00
#
_symmetry.space_group_name_H-M   'P 1'
#
loop_
_entity.id
_entity.type
_entity.pdbx_description
1 polymer ?
#
loop_
_entity_poly.entity_id
_entity_poly.type
_entity_poly.pdbx_seq_one_letter_code
_entity_poly.pdbx_strand_id
1 'polypeptide(L)'
;MKTEPEVFTGHTEIICSTSIERIVTGRNAALAQIETLIHQLDDISTLTRSIGGKTALDWAMKQDFRCGCWLMEKIETAMKVITRNMDRGIWRDLMKKSGMLSIMDAQARDQWYSSLEKDNIPEISEANILSTFEQLHQNKGEVFERGVINVFKSLSWNFKTNSPCKFGKKIIVTGLVKCDRWGFGLNWGWQRDRLADIERMLMILDEQPIPDNRTDVTRRLGDHIHENRYSNRYEDEMFTIKYFQKGTAHITFKRPKLVDKLNDIIARHYPLMLASR
;
A
#
# COMPACT_ATOMS: atom_id res chain seq x y z
N MET A 1 14.23 -33.71 4.69
CA MET A 1 13.97 -32.96 3.45
C MET A 1 12.81 -32.02 3.74
N LYS A 2 13.08 -30.73 3.99
CA LYS A 2 12.06 -29.71 4.18
C LYS A 2 11.64 -29.26 2.78
N THR A 3 10.48 -29.65 2.33
CA THR A 3 9.82 -29.09 1.16
C THR A 3 9.38 -27.69 1.51
N GLU A 4 10.11 -26.68 1.01
CA GLU A 4 9.63 -25.31 0.98
C GLU A 4 8.33 -25.25 0.18
N PRO A 5 7.31 -24.53 0.63
CA PRO A 5 6.12 -24.31 -0.17
C PRO A 5 6.50 -23.44 -1.38
N GLU A 6 6.45 -24.00 -2.56
CA GLU A 6 6.45 -23.25 -3.82
C GLU A 6 5.18 -22.38 -3.89
N VAL A 7 5.27 -21.19 -3.30
CA VAL A 7 4.27 -20.16 -3.45
C VAL A 7 4.96 -19.00 -4.14
N PHE A 8 4.52 -18.65 -5.29
CA PHE A 8 4.93 -17.55 -6.18
C PHE A 8 5.77 -17.93 -7.42
N THR A 9 5.09 -18.49 -8.42
CA THR A 9 5.49 -18.38 -9.81
C THR A 9 4.53 -17.43 -10.56
N GLY A 10 4.49 -16.18 -10.17
CA GLY A 10 3.67 -15.17 -10.88
C GLY A 10 4.27 -13.79 -10.75
N HIS A 11 4.86 -13.31 -11.84
CA HIS A 11 5.49 -12.01 -12.02
C HIS A 11 6.81 -11.80 -11.28
N THR A 12 7.85 -12.45 -11.76
CA THR A 12 9.22 -11.94 -11.70
C THR A 12 9.39 -10.81 -12.72
N GLU A 13 8.69 -9.70 -12.58
CA GLU A 13 9.19 -8.45 -13.14
C GLU A 13 10.29 -7.94 -12.21
N ILE A 14 11.46 -8.54 -12.35
CA ILE A 14 12.72 -7.96 -11.91
C ILE A 14 12.82 -6.63 -12.66
N ILE A 15 12.92 -5.54 -11.93
CA ILE A 15 13.21 -4.23 -12.51
C ILE A 15 14.53 -4.43 -13.28
N CYS A 16 14.49 -4.33 -14.60
CA CYS A 16 15.68 -4.55 -15.41
C CYS A 16 16.78 -3.58 -14.98
N SER A 17 18.03 -4.04 -14.88
CA SER A 17 19.20 -3.20 -14.52
C SER A 17 19.29 -1.94 -15.38
N THR A 18 18.98 -2.03 -16.67
CA THR A 18 18.86 -0.90 -17.61
C THR A 18 17.82 0.14 -17.17
N SER A 19 16.72 -0.28 -16.53
CA SER A 19 15.73 0.63 -15.96
C SER A 19 16.24 1.34 -14.72
N ILE A 20 17.01 0.66 -13.88
CA ILE A 20 17.60 1.24 -12.67
C ILE A 20 18.65 2.29 -13.06
N GLU A 21 19.56 1.95 -13.96
CA GLU A 21 20.57 2.87 -14.47
C GLU A 21 19.92 4.15 -15.07
N ARG A 22 18.89 3.98 -15.88
CA ARG A 22 18.14 5.10 -16.47
C ARG A 22 17.48 5.98 -15.39
N ILE A 23 16.94 5.39 -14.33
CA ILE A 23 16.32 6.15 -13.22
C ILE A 23 17.38 6.94 -12.47
N VAL A 24 18.51 6.31 -12.12
CA VAL A 24 19.60 6.98 -11.39
C VAL A 24 20.21 8.09 -12.24
N THR A 25 20.51 7.84 -13.50
CA THR A 25 21.06 8.83 -14.43
C THR A 25 20.11 10.01 -14.63
N GLY A 26 18.81 9.70 -14.87
CA GLY A 26 17.78 10.74 -15.03
C GLY A 26 17.59 11.59 -13.78
N ARG A 27 17.59 10.96 -12.61
CA ARG A 27 17.53 11.68 -11.30
C ARG A 27 18.73 12.62 -11.15
N ASN A 28 19.94 12.15 -11.39
CA ASN A 28 21.14 12.96 -11.22
C ASN A 28 21.20 14.12 -12.23
N ALA A 29 20.82 13.88 -13.48
CA ALA A 29 20.72 14.94 -14.49
C ALA A 29 19.67 16.00 -14.12
N ALA A 30 18.50 15.58 -13.62
CA ALA A 30 17.46 16.50 -13.18
C ALA A 30 17.91 17.36 -11.99
N LEU A 31 18.57 16.77 -11.00
CA LEU A 31 19.10 17.51 -9.84
C LEU A 31 20.16 18.54 -10.25
N ALA A 32 21.09 18.18 -11.14
CA ALA A 32 22.11 19.11 -11.65
C ALA A 32 21.47 20.28 -12.41
N GLN A 33 20.43 20.05 -13.21
CA GLN A 33 19.72 21.12 -13.90
C GLN A 33 18.96 22.04 -12.91
N ILE A 34 18.32 21.47 -11.89
CA ILE A 34 17.61 22.24 -10.85
C ILE A 34 18.62 23.12 -10.09
N GLU A 35 19.76 22.57 -9.69
CA GLU A 35 20.83 23.32 -9.01
C GLU A 35 21.31 24.49 -9.85
N THR A 36 21.59 24.24 -11.13
CA THR A 36 22.00 25.30 -12.10
C THR A 36 20.92 26.39 -12.19
N LEU A 37 19.63 26.00 -12.27
CA LEU A 37 18.54 26.97 -12.35
C LEU A 37 18.42 27.82 -11.08
N ILE A 38 18.59 27.22 -9.90
CA ILE A 38 18.53 27.94 -8.63
C ILE A 38 19.66 28.95 -8.53
N HIS A 39 20.90 28.61 -8.96
CA HIS A 39 22.01 29.55 -9.02
C HIS A 39 21.73 30.71 -9.99
N GLN A 40 21.20 30.44 -11.18
CA GLN A 40 20.79 31.47 -12.13
C GLN A 40 19.74 32.44 -11.55
N LEU A 41 18.77 31.92 -10.80
CA LEU A 41 17.76 32.74 -10.12
C LEU A 41 18.39 33.64 -9.04
N ASP A 42 19.38 33.14 -8.30
CA ASP A 42 20.12 33.95 -7.31
C ASP A 42 20.93 35.08 -7.97
N ASP A 43 21.61 34.78 -9.08
CA ASP A 43 22.32 35.76 -9.88
C ASP A 43 21.38 36.87 -10.40
N ILE A 44 20.22 36.50 -10.96
CA ILE A 44 19.19 37.43 -11.42
C ILE A 44 18.65 38.27 -10.25
N SER A 45 18.41 37.64 -9.08
CA SER A 45 17.99 38.38 -7.89
C SER A 45 19.02 39.41 -7.45
N THR A 46 20.29 39.05 -7.49
CA THR A 46 21.39 39.96 -7.15
C THR A 46 21.48 41.11 -8.13
N LEU A 47 21.38 40.83 -9.44
CA LEU A 47 21.34 41.85 -10.49
C LEU A 47 20.16 42.83 -10.31
N THR A 48 18.94 42.30 -10.11
CA THR A 48 17.75 43.14 -9.93
C THR A 48 17.83 44.03 -8.69
N ARG A 49 18.43 43.54 -7.60
CA ARG A 49 18.67 44.34 -6.39
C ARG A 49 19.64 45.50 -6.66
N SER A 50 20.66 45.28 -7.48
CA SER A 50 21.66 46.31 -7.81
C SER A 50 21.09 47.50 -8.58
N ILE A 51 19.99 47.30 -9.32
CA ILE A 51 19.29 48.33 -10.10
C ILE A 51 18.01 48.85 -9.44
N GLY A 52 17.81 48.51 -8.14
CA GLY A 52 16.64 48.96 -7.37
C GLY A 52 15.40 48.06 -7.45
N GLY A 53 15.44 46.93 -8.17
CA GLY A 53 14.35 45.98 -8.36
C GLY A 53 14.26 44.93 -7.24
N LYS A 54 14.32 45.33 -5.98
CA LYS A 54 14.40 44.42 -4.81
C LYS A 54 13.30 43.34 -4.74
N THR A 55 12.10 43.63 -5.26
CA THR A 55 10.94 42.77 -5.14
C THR A 55 10.59 42.06 -6.44
N ALA A 56 11.42 42.20 -7.49
CA ALA A 56 11.09 41.69 -8.82
C ALA A 56 10.81 40.18 -8.85
N LEU A 57 11.49 39.39 -8.02
CA LEU A 57 11.33 37.94 -7.93
C LEU A 57 10.55 37.48 -6.70
N ASP A 58 10.16 38.36 -5.77
CA ASP A 58 9.52 37.99 -4.51
C ASP A 58 8.20 37.21 -4.72
N TRP A 59 7.47 37.55 -5.77
CA TRP A 59 6.21 36.85 -6.10
C TRP A 59 6.42 35.42 -6.60
N ALA A 60 7.52 35.18 -7.31
CA ALA A 60 7.87 33.86 -7.85
C ALA A 60 8.56 32.98 -6.81
N MET A 61 9.22 33.61 -5.82
CA MET A 61 10.02 32.98 -4.80
C MET A 61 9.33 32.90 -3.45
N LYS A 62 8.11 33.48 -3.33
CA LYS A 62 7.32 33.40 -2.10
C LYS A 62 6.88 31.97 -1.84
N GLN A 63 7.16 31.57 -0.65
CA GLN A 63 6.89 30.28 -0.08
C GLN A 63 5.44 29.85 -0.28
N ASP A 64 5.23 28.70 -0.92
CA ASP A 64 4.06 27.89 -0.61
C ASP A 64 4.33 27.20 0.75
N PHE A 65 3.55 27.56 1.78
CA PHE A 65 3.64 26.98 3.13
C PHE A 65 3.57 25.45 3.17
N ARG A 66 3.14 24.83 2.08
CA ARG A 66 3.06 23.37 1.92
C ARG A 66 4.39 22.72 1.56
N CYS A 67 5.33 23.44 1.00
CA CYS A 67 6.63 22.90 0.58
C CYS A 67 7.76 23.12 1.60
N GLY A 68 7.60 24.03 2.56
CA GLY A 68 8.57 24.26 3.64
C GLY A 68 9.96 24.74 3.19
N CYS A 69 10.10 25.21 1.96
CA CYS A 69 11.39 25.55 1.36
C CYS A 69 11.43 26.98 0.86
N TRP A 70 12.42 27.76 1.35
CA TRP A 70 12.77 29.06 0.82
C TRP A 70 13.89 28.86 -0.21
N LEU A 71 13.59 28.96 -1.50
CA LEU A 71 14.55 28.74 -2.57
C LEU A 71 15.77 29.67 -2.52
N MET A 72 15.63 30.82 -1.85
CA MET A 72 16.67 31.89 -1.87
C MET A 72 17.41 32.07 -0.55
N GLU A 73 16.96 31.55 0.59
CA GLU A 73 17.69 31.78 1.86
C GLU A 73 18.93 30.89 2.04
N LYS A 74 18.84 29.62 1.58
CA LYS A 74 19.96 28.67 1.59
C LYS A 74 19.77 27.63 0.48
N ILE A 75 20.48 27.80 -0.63
CA ILE A 75 20.45 26.90 -1.78
C ILE A 75 20.67 25.43 -1.35
N GLU A 76 21.65 25.19 -0.46
CA GLU A 76 21.92 23.84 0.06
C GLU A 76 20.71 23.21 0.78
N THR A 77 19.94 24.01 1.53
CA THR A 77 18.74 23.53 2.23
C THR A 77 17.63 23.24 1.24
N ALA A 78 17.46 24.10 0.24
CA ALA A 78 16.52 23.89 -0.85
C ALA A 78 16.85 22.60 -1.62
N MET A 79 18.09 22.41 -2.00
CA MET A 79 18.55 21.21 -2.70
C MET A 79 18.34 19.93 -1.88
N LYS A 80 18.59 19.95 -0.57
CA LYS A 80 18.28 18.80 0.31
C LYS A 80 16.80 18.43 0.29
N VAL A 81 15.91 19.42 0.37
CA VAL A 81 14.46 19.18 0.33
C VAL A 81 14.01 18.67 -1.03
N ILE A 82 14.52 19.28 -2.11
CA ILE A 82 14.21 18.87 -3.49
C ILE A 82 14.66 17.43 -3.74
N THR A 83 15.93 17.11 -3.40
CA THR A 83 16.47 15.75 -3.54
C THR A 83 15.63 14.73 -2.79
N ARG A 84 15.33 15.00 -1.53
CA ARG A 84 14.51 14.12 -0.70
C ARG A 84 13.12 13.91 -1.30
N ASN A 85 12.47 14.96 -1.78
CA ASN A 85 11.13 14.84 -2.37
C ASN A 85 11.16 14.08 -3.71
N MET A 86 12.19 14.27 -4.50
CA MET A 86 12.41 13.51 -5.74
C MET A 86 12.63 12.03 -5.42
N ASP A 87 13.50 11.71 -4.47
CA ASP A 87 13.79 10.33 -4.05
C ASP A 87 12.55 9.64 -3.49
N ARG A 88 11.72 10.33 -2.70
CA ARG A 88 10.40 9.83 -2.25
C ARG A 88 9.50 9.46 -3.42
N GLY A 89 9.42 10.34 -4.41
CA GLY A 89 8.61 10.09 -5.61
C GLY A 89 9.08 8.85 -6.35
N ILE A 90 10.39 8.71 -6.54
CA ILE A 90 11.00 7.57 -7.23
C ILE A 90 10.78 6.28 -6.44
N TRP A 91 10.99 6.26 -5.12
CA TRP A 91 10.73 5.09 -4.27
C TRP A 91 9.27 4.65 -4.34
N ARG A 92 8.32 5.59 -4.32
CA ARG A 92 6.88 5.27 -4.48
C ARG A 92 6.58 4.62 -5.82
N ASP A 93 7.15 5.14 -6.89
CA ASP A 93 6.95 4.62 -8.25
C ASP A 93 7.59 3.24 -8.43
N LEU A 94 8.82 3.06 -7.94
CA LEU A 94 9.51 1.76 -7.94
C LEU A 94 8.71 0.69 -7.20
N MET A 95 8.25 1.01 -5.99
CA MET A 95 7.48 0.08 -5.16
C MET A 95 6.14 -0.31 -5.81
N LYS A 96 5.51 0.65 -6.48
CA LYS A 96 4.27 0.40 -7.23
C LYS A 96 4.52 -0.49 -8.45
N LYS A 97 5.57 -0.20 -9.23
CA LYS A 97 5.91 -0.94 -10.45
C LYS A 97 6.45 -2.34 -10.19
N SER A 98 7.12 -2.56 -9.06
CA SER A 98 7.65 -3.88 -8.68
C SER A 98 6.58 -4.89 -8.26
N GLY A 99 5.32 -4.48 -8.10
CA GLY A 99 4.26 -5.34 -7.59
C GLY A 99 4.38 -5.69 -6.09
N MET A 100 5.43 -5.21 -5.39
CA MET A 100 5.65 -5.53 -3.97
C MET A 100 4.52 -5.05 -3.06
N LEU A 101 3.84 -3.94 -3.40
CA LEU A 101 2.66 -3.48 -2.66
C LEU A 101 1.51 -4.49 -2.67
N SER A 102 1.47 -5.36 -3.67
CA SER A 102 0.39 -6.35 -3.82
C SER A 102 0.45 -7.46 -2.78
N ILE A 103 1.64 -7.81 -2.30
CA ILE A 103 1.83 -8.84 -1.28
C ILE A 103 1.71 -8.31 0.15
N MET A 104 1.69 -6.98 0.32
CA MET A 104 1.58 -6.32 1.62
C MET A 104 0.11 -6.17 2.03
N ASP A 105 -0.19 -6.41 3.30
CA ASP A 105 -1.46 -6.00 3.91
C ASP A 105 -1.53 -4.47 4.07
N ALA A 106 -2.70 -3.93 4.42
CA ALA A 106 -2.90 -2.50 4.59
C ALA A 106 -1.92 -1.90 5.59
N GLN A 107 -1.69 -2.58 6.72
CA GLN A 107 -0.76 -2.11 7.76
C GLN A 107 0.69 -2.03 7.25
N ALA A 108 1.16 -3.03 6.51
CA ALA A 108 2.52 -3.03 5.95
C ALA A 108 2.68 -1.91 4.91
N ARG A 109 1.65 -1.66 4.09
CA ARG A 109 1.65 -0.54 3.13
C ARG A 109 1.73 0.81 3.84
N ASP A 110 0.92 1.01 4.88
CA ASP A 110 0.93 2.26 5.67
C ASP A 110 2.28 2.48 6.36
N GLN A 111 2.88 1.42 6.90
CA GLN A 111 4.23 1.48 7.47
C GLN A 111 5.27 1.86 6.43
N TRP A 112 5.19 1.28 5.22
CA TRP A 112 6.07 1.63 4.11
C TRP A 112 5.93 3.10 3.74
N TYR A 113 4.71 3.58 3.46
CA TYR A 113 4.49 4.99 3.12
C TYR A 113 4.93 5.94 4.25
N SER A 114 4.65 5.60 5.50
CA SER A 114 5.10 6.38 6.65
C SER A 114 6.62 6.41 6.78
N SER A 115 7.31 5.35 6.37
CA SER A 115 8.78 5.33 6.36
C SER A 115 9.36 6.30 5.33
N LEU A 116 8.68 6.51 4.20
CA LEU A 116 9.09 7.47 3.19
C LEU A 116 8.87 8.94 3.61
N GLU A 117 7.97 9.20 4.56
CA GLU A 117 7.77 10.57 5.07
C GLU A 117 8.84 11.01 6.06
N LYS A 118 9.66 10.09 6.56
CA LYS A 118 10.78 10.40 7.45
C LYS A 118 11.86 11.17 6.69
N ASP A 119 12.68 11.90 7.44
CA ASP A 119 13.78 12.69 6.86
C ASP A 119 14.96 11.84 6.36
N ASN A 120 15.09 10.63 6.89
CA ASN A 120 16.19 9.71 6.58
C ASN A 120 15.70 8.57 5.67
N ILE A 121 15.39 8.89 4.42
CA ILE A 121 15.10 7.88 3.38
C ILE A 121 16.40 7.49 2.66
N PRO A 122 16.54 6.25 2.19
CA PRO A 122 17.68 5.87 1.37
C PRO A 122 17.76 6.70 0.09
N GLU A 123 18.94 7.18 -0.22
CA GLU A 123 19.19 7.86 -1.50
C GLU A 123 18.94 6.92 -2.68
N ILE A 124 18.44 7.46 -3.78
CA ILE A 124 18.27 6.72 -5.03
C ILE A 124 19.64 6.48 -5.65
N SER A 125 20.14 5.25 -5.46
CA SER A 125 21.32 4.71 -6.10
C SER A 125 21.04 3.26 -6.52
N GLU A 126 21.81 2.76 -7.47
CA GLU A 126 21.68 1.37 -7.94
C GLU A 126 21.80 0.39 -6.78
N ALA A 127 22.81 0.56 -5.93
CA ALA A 127 23.05 -0.30 -4.77
C ALA A 127 21.87 -0.30 -3.78
N ASN A 128 21.31 0.88 -3.45
CA ASN A 128 20.20 1.00 -2.53
C ASN A 128 18.90 0.40 -3.11
N ILE A 129 18.67 0.59 -4.41
CA ILE A 129 17.51 0.01 -5.10
C ILE A 129 17.62 -1.52 -5.07
N LEU A 130 18.74 -2.07 -5.55
CA LEU A 130 18.94 -3.53 -5.58
C LEU A 130 18.84 -4.15 -4.18
N SER A 131 19.57 -3.60 -3.20
CA SER A 131 19.53 -4.10 -1.82
C SER A 131 18.12 -4.07 -1.23
N THR A 132 17.35 -3.01 -1.47
CA THR A 132 15.97 -2.89 -0.97
C THR A 132 15.07 -3.96 -1.59
N PHE A 133 15.16 -4.16 -2.91
CA PHE A 133 14.31 -5.14 -3.59
C PHE A 133 14.75 -6.58 -3.32
N GLU A 134 16.04 -6.86 -3.16
CA GLU A 134 16.53 -8.16 -2.71
C GLU A 134 15.98 -8.53 -1.33
N GLN A 135 16.06 -7.61 -0.37
CA GLN A 135 15.50 -7.81 0.97
C GLN A 135 13.99 -8.02 0.93
N LEU A 136 13.26 -7.23 0.17
CA LEU A 136 11.81 -7.38 0.02
C LEU A 136 11.47 -8.73 -0.64
N HIS A 137 12.23 -9.16 -1.64
CA HIS A 137 12.02 -10.42 -2.30
C HIS A 137 12.32 -11.62 -1.40
N GLN A 138 13.41 -11.57 -0.63
CA GLN A 138 13.76 -12.60 0.36
C GLN A 138 12.70 -12.73 1.45
N ASN A 139 12.15 -11.60 1.90
CA ASN A 139 11.18 -11.54 2.99
C ASN A 139 9.71 -11.61 2.52
N LYS A 140 9.45 -11.78 1.22
CA LYS A 140 8.07 -11.76 0.69
C LYS A 140 7.13 -12.77 1.36
N GLY A 141 7.63 -13.98 1.64
CA GLY A 141 6.88 -15.02 2.33
C GLY A 141 6.49 -14.60 3.75
N GLU A 142 7.45 -14.06 4.51
CA GLU A 142 7.21 -13.57 5.87
C GLU A 142 6.24 -12.38 5.90
N VAL A 143 6.36 -11.47 4.92
CA VAL A 143 5.44 -10.33 4.78
C VAL A 143 4.02 -10.83 4.52
N PHE A 144 3.86 -11.80 3.64
CA PHE A 144 2.57 -12.42 3.35
C PHE A 144 1.98 -13.14 4.58
N GLU A 145 2.75 -14.03 5.24
CA GLU A 145 2.30 -14.74 6.44
C GLU A 145 1.92 -13.78 7.57
N ARG A 146 2.73 -12.74 7.79
CA ARG A 146 2.41 -11.67 8.75
C ARG A 146 1.10 -10.97 8.41
N GLY A 147 0.85 -10.69 7.13
CA GLY A 147 -0.41 -10.12 6.66
C GLY A 147 -1.61 -11.01 7.01
N VAL A 148 -1.52 -12.32 6.74
CA VAL A 148 -2.56 -13.31 7.11
C VAL A 148 -2.84 -13.26 8.62
N ILE A 149 -1.79 -13.24 9.44
CA ILE A 149 -1.92 -13.17 10.90
C ILE A 149 -2.54 -11.84 11.35
N ASN A 150 -2.17 -10.72 10.75
CA ASN A 150 -2.74 -9.41 11.08
C ASN A 150 -4.25 -9.36 10.79
N VAL A 151 -4.68 -9.85 9.62
CA VAL A 151 -6.10 -9.95 9.28
C VAL A 151 -6.81 -10.88 10.26
N PHE A 152 -6.25 -12.04 10.55
CA PHE A 152 -6.81 -12.98 11.50
C PHE A 152 -7.00 -12.38 12.89
N LYS A 153 -5.96 -11.75 13.46
CA LYS A 153 -6.01 -11.04 14.76
C LYS A 153 -7.04 -9.92 14.80
N SER A 154 -7.29 -9.29 13.67
CA SER A 154 -8.23 -8.17 13.56
C SER A 154 -9.70 -8.59 13.56
N LEU A 155 -10.02 -9.89 13.44
CA LEU A 155 -11.39 -10.38 13.50
C LEU A 155 -11.95 -10.23 14.92
N SER A 156 -13.23 -9.81 15.04
CA SER A 156 -13.89 -9.71 16.33
C SER A 156 -14.23 -11.11 16.87
N TRP A 157 -13.68 -11.46 18.00
CA TRP A 157 -13.90 -12.74 18.69
C TRP A 157 -15.23 -12.79 19.47
N ASN A 158 -15.95 -11.68 19.54
CA ASN A 158 -17.27 -11.61 20.19
C ASN A 158 -18.34 -12.40 19.43
N PHE A 159 -18.06 -12.79 18.20
CA PHE A 159 -18.96 -13.63 17.41
C PHE A 159 -18.54 -15.08 17.50
N LYS A 160 -19.43 -15.94 17.98
CA LYS A 160 -19.21 -17.41 18.01
C LYS A 160 -18.80 -18.00 16.65
N THR A 161 -19.15 -17.34 15.55
CA THR A 161 -18.78 -17.76 14.19
C THR A 161 -17.30 -17.50 13.87
N ASN A 162 -16.70 -16.50 14.50
CA ASN A 162 -15.28 -16.21 14.35
C ASN A 162 -14.50 -17.08 15.34
N SER A 163 -13.90 -18.16 14.83
CA SER A 163 -13.11 -19.06 15.67
C SER A 163 -11.80 -18.38 16.10
N PRO A 164 -11.38 -18.50 17.37
CA PRO A 164 -10.12 -17.96 17.84
C PRO A 164 -8.89 -18.71 17.31
N CYS A 165 -9.08 -19.88 16.71
CA CYS A 165 -7.97 -20.75 16.30
C CYS A 165 -7.81 -20.87 14.78
N LYS A 166 -8.80 -20.46 13.98
CA LYS A 166 -8.78 -20.61 12.51
C LYS A 166 -9.83 -19.76 11.82
N PHE A 167 -9.63 -19.49 10.53
CA PHE A 167 -10.72 -19.04 9.67
C PHE A 167 -11.75 -20.16 9.51
N GLY A 168 -13.00 -19.87 9.85
CA GLY A 168 -14.12 -20.77 9.57
C GLY A 168 -14.58 -20.64 8.12
N LYS A 169 -15.54 -21.50 7.71
CA LYS A 169 -16.22 -21.37 6.41
C LYS A 169 -16.84 -19.97 6.22
N LYS A 170 -17.18 -19.31 7.31
CA LYS A 170 -17.80 -17.99 7.37
C LYS A 170 -17.15 -17.16 8.47
N ILE A 171 -16.93 -15.89 8.19
CA ILE A 171 -16.51 -14.87 9.16
C ILE A 171 -17.53 -13.76 9.26
N ILE A 172 -17.57 -13.08 10.40
CA ILE A 172 -18.41 -11.90 10.63
C ILE A 172 -17.51 -10.68 10.82
N VAL A 173 -17.77 -9.65 10.05
CA VAL A 173 -17.10 -8.35 10.12
C VAL A 173 -18.12 -7.29 10.51
N THR A 174 -17.78 -6.45 11.50
CA THR A 174 -18.61 -5.32 11.93
C THR A 174 -18.19 -4.05 11.22
N GLY A 175 -19.15 -3.15 10.97
CA GLY A 175 -18.87 -1.83 10.42
C GLY A 175 -18.43 -1.84 8.94
N LEU A 176 -18.68 -2.93 8.20
CA LEU A 176 -18.37 -3.00 6.77
C LEU A 176 -19.36 -2.17 5.94
N VAL A 177 -20.62 -2.16 6.34
CA VAL A 177 -21.69 -1.41 5.69
C VAL A 177 -22.36 -0.47 6.68
N LYS A 178 -22.97 0.59 6.18
CA LYS A 178 -23.92 1.44 6.88
C LYS A 178 -25.27 1.34 6.22
N CYS A 179 -26.33 1.57 6.97
CA CYS A 179 -27.68 1.66 6.45
C CYS A 179 -28.31 2.96 6.94
N ASP A 180 -28.73 3.79 6.02
CA ASP A 180 -29.44 5.02 6.29
C ASP A 180 -30.79 5.06 5.55
N ARG A 181 -31.48 6.19 5.58
CA ARG A 181 -32.78 6.36 4.87
C ARG A 181 -32.70 6.16 3.35
N TRP A 182 -31.50 6.18 2.78
CA TRP A 182 -31.24 6.00 1.36
C TRP A 182 -30.85 4.56 0.99
N GLY A 183 -30.78 3.66 1.99
CA GLY A 183 -30.41 2.27 1.80
C GLY A 183 -29.03 1.93 2.36
N PHE A 184 -28.48 0.83 1.86
CA PHE A 184 -27.14 0.41 2.24
C PHE A 184 -26.06 1.22 1.53
N GLY A 185 -24.91 1.43 2.24
CA GLY A 185 -23.68 1.98 1.71
C GLY A 185 -22.47 1.24 2.29
N LEU A 186 -21.38 1.17 1.55
CA LEU A 186 -20.12 0.64 2.04
C LEU A 186 -19.45 1.66 2.96
N ASN A 187 -18.98 1.23 4.13
CA ASN A 187 -18.17 2.09 4.99
C ASN A 187 -16.75 2.23 4.45
N TRP A 188 -16.18 3.43 4.62
CA TRP A 188 -14.79 3.71 4.36
C TRP A 188 -13.98 3.44 5.65
N GLY A 189 -12.85 2.76 5.53
CA GLY A 189 -11.96 2.52 6.64
C GLY A 189 -11.38 1.11 6.68
N TRP A 190 -10.73 0.79 7.78
CA TRP A 190 -9.98 -0.44 8.00
C TRP A 190 -10.79 -1.76 7.79
N GLN A 191 -12.10 -1.73 7.92
CA GLN A 191 -12.94 -2.91 7.63
C GLN A 191 -12.99 -3.23 6.13
N ARG A 192 -13.02 -2.17 5.31
CA ARG A 192 -12.91 -2.27 3.86
C ARG A 192 -11.55 -2.81 3.45
N ASP A 193 -10.47 -2.25 4.02
CA ASP A 193 -9.10 -2.68 3.74
C ASP A 193 -8.89 -4.14 4.11
N ARG A 194 -9.47 -4.57 5.22
CA ARG A 194 -9.46 -5.98 5.62
C ARG A 194 -10.12 -6.91 4.60
N LEU A 195 -11.27 -6.53 4.05
CA LEU A 195 -11.93 -7.33 3.02
C LEU A 195 -11.07 -7.40 1.75
N ALA A 196 -10.47 -6.30 1.34
CA ALA A 196 -9.53 -6.27 0.21
C ALA A 196 -8.29 -7.13 0.49
N ASP A 197 -7.75 -7.09 1.71
CA ASP A 197 -6.61 -7.91 2.09
C ASP A 197 -6.95 -9.41 2.09
N ILE A 198 -8.15 -9.80 2.55
CA ILE A 198 -8.60 -11.19 2.47
C ILE A 198 -8.68 -11.67 1.01
N GLU A 199 -9.27 -10.87 0.12
CA GLU A 199 -9.32 -11.23 -1.30
C GLU A 199 -7.92 -11.41 -1.87
N ARG A 200 -7.03 -10.45 -1.62
CA ARG A 200 -5.65 -10.48 -2.07
C ARG A 200 -4.93 -11.75 -1.61
N MET A 201 -5.09 -12.12 -0.35
CA MET A 201 -4.49 -13.34 0.20
C MET A 201 -5.02 -14.60 -0.50
N LEU A 202 -6.32 -14.66 -0.76
CA LEU A 202 -6.91 -15.80 -1.48
C LEU A 202 -6.42 -15.86 -2.93
N MET A 203 -6.32 -14.72 -3.63
CA MET A 203 -5.81 -14.64 -4.99
C MET A 203 -4.34 -15.08 -5.07
N ILE A 204 -3.50 -14.65 -4.12
CA ILE A 204 -2.11 -15.08 -4.01
C ILE A 204 -2.03 -16.61 -3.83
N LEU A 205 -2.82 -17.18 -2.94
CA LEU A 205 -2.85 -18.63 -2.67
C LEU A 205 -3.45 -19.45 -3.83
N ASP A 206 -4.24 -18.84 -4.68
CA ASP A 206 -4.86 -19.42 -5.89
C ASP A 206 -4.01 -19.15 -7.14
N GLU A 207 -2.83 -18.50 -6.98
CA GLU A 207 -1.93 -18.11 -8.06
C GLU A 207 -2.60 -17.26 -9.15
N GLN A 208 -3.60 -16.48 -8.75
CA GLN A 208 -4.37 -15.59 -9.63
C GLN A 208 -3.81 -14.17 -9.59
N PRO A 209 -3.98 -13.39 -10.68
CA PRO A 209 -3.64 -11.98 -10.70
C PRO A 209 -4.35 -11.22 -9.59
N ILE A 210 -3.59 -10.39 -8.86
CA ILE A 210 -4.14 -9.60 -7.76
C ILE A 210 -4.90 -8.40 -8.34
N PRO A 211 -6.21 -8.22 -8.01
CA PRO A 211 -6.96 -7.08 -8.49
C PRO A 211 -6.41 -5.77 -7.91
N ASP A 212 -6.43 -4.73 -8.71
CA ASP A 212 -6.12 -3.38 -8.24
C ASP A 212 -7.29 -2.80 -7.42
N ASN A 213 -7.08 -1.64 -6.78
CA ASN A 213 -8.08 -0.98 -5.94
C ASN A 213 -9.35 -0.53 -6.72
N ARG A 214 -9.34 -0.61 -8.06
CA ARG A 214 -10.48 -0.25 -8.92
C ARG A 214 -11.34 -1.46 -9.26
N THR A 215 -10.80 -2.67 -9.08
CA THR A 215 -11.43 -3.94 -9.46
C THR A 215 -11.56 -4.92 -8.30
N ASP A 216 -11.05 -4.58 -7.12
CA ASP A 216 -11.09 -5.42 -5.92
C ASP A 216 -12.54 -5.66 -5.42
N VAL A 217 -12.70 -6.63 -4.54
CA VAL A 217 -14.00 -7.01 -3.96
C VAL A 217 -14.72 -5.82 -3.29
N THR A 218 -13.97 -4.87 -2.76
CA THR A 218 -14.57 -3.71 -2.08
C THR A 218 -15.23 -2.76 -3.06
N ARG A 219 -14.64 -2.60 -4.24
CA ARG A 219 -15.21 -1.81 -5.32
C ARG A 219 -16.43 -2.52 -5.89
N ARG A 220 -16.30 -3.80 -6.23
CA ARG A 220 -17.42 -4.61 -6.76
C ARG A 220 -18.60 -4.67 -5.80
N LEU A 221 -18.34 -4.84 -4.50
CA LEU A 221 -19.39 -4.80 -3.46
C LEU A 221 -20.03 -3.42 -3.35
N GLY A 222 -19.25 -2.35 -3.43
CA GLY A 222 -19.76 -0.98 -3.40
C GLY A 222 -20.69 -0.68 -4.59
N ASP A 223 -20.27 -1.05 -5.80
CA ASP A 223 -21.04 -0.89 -7.01
C ASP A 223 -22.34 -1.72 -6.97
N HIS A 224 -22.25 -2.99 -6.51
CA HIS A 224 -23.43 -3.84 -6.29
C HIS A 224 -24.43 -3.23 -5.30
N ILE A 225 -23.99 -2.69 -4.19
CA ILE A 225 -24.85 -2.04 -3.18
C ILE A 225 -25.53 -0.81 -3.80
N HIS A 226 -24.83 -0.04 -4.60
CA HIS A 226 -25.35 1.15 -5.25
C HIS A 226 -26.42 0.80 -6.30
N GLU A 227 -26.20 -0.25 -7.07
CA GLU A 227 -27.10 -0.71 -8.14
C GLU A 227 -28.32 -1.47 -7.59
N ASN A 228 -28.13 -2.22 -6.49
CA ASN A 228 -29.12 -3.13 -5.92
C ASN A 228 -29.54 -2.71 -4.51
N ARG A 229 -30.12 -1.53 -4.34
CA ARG A 229 -30.43 -0.88 -3.04
C ARG A 229 -31.30 -1.73 -2.11
N TYR A 230 -32.07 -2.67 -2.63
CA TYR A 230 -32.96 -3.56 -1.86
C TYR A 230 -32.35 -4.94 -1.61
N SER A 231 -31.22 -5.27 -2.23
CA SER A 231 -30.47 -6.48 -1.97
C SER A 231 -29.65 -6.32 -0.68
N ASN A 232 -29.52 -7.40 0.06
CA ASN A 232 -28.62 -7.50 1.21
C ASN A 232 -27.59 -8.62 1.02
N ARG A 233 -27.41 -9.08 -0.22
CA ARG A 233 -26.51 -10.16 -0.58
C ARG A 233 -25.74 -9.83 -1.84
N TYR A 234 -24.44 -9.99 -1.74
CA TYR A 234 -23.47 -9.94 -2.84
C TYR A 234 -22.86 -11.32 -3.02
N GLU A 235 -22.52 -11.67 -4.25
CA GLU A 235 -21.87 -12.93 -4.56
C GLU A 235 -20.90 -12.77 -5.74
N ASP A 236 -19.70 -13.33 -5.60
CA ASP A 236 -18.69 -13.45 -6.64
C ASP A 236 -18.04 -14.85 -6.62
N GLU A 237 -16.89 -15.03 -7.24
CA GLU A 237 -16.19 -16.31 -7.30
C GLU A 237 -15.59 -16.74 -5.96
N MET A 238 -15.16 -15.80 -5.13
CA MET A 238 -14.47 -16.04 -3.85
C MET A 238 -15.42 -15.99 -2.66
N PHE A 239 -16.46 -15.12 -2.72
CA PHE A 239 -17.29 -14.80 -1.57
C PHE A 239 -18.78 -14.86 -1.86
N THR A 240 -19.55 -15.16 -0.81
CA THR A 240 -20.93 -14.72 -0.65
C THR A 240 -20.97 -13.82 0.57
N ILE A 241 -21.37 -12.56 0.40
CA ILE A 241 -21.41 -11.55 1.47
C ILE A 241 -22.87 -11.18 1.73
N LYS A 242 -23.37 -11.49 2.93
CA LYS A 242 -24.68 -11.04 3.40
C LYS A 242 -24.49 -9.93 4.42
N TYR A 243 -25.07 -8.77 4.17
CA TYR A 243 -24.92 -7.60 5.02
C TYR A 243 -26.23 -7.16 5.65
N PHE A 244 -26.15 -6.48 6.79
CA PHE A 244 -27.28 -6.20 7.68
C PHE A 244 -27.32 -4.73 8.08
N GLN A 245 -28.52 -4.24 8.42
CA GLN A 245 -28.75 -2.84 8.83
C GLN A 245 -27.90 -2.41 10.04
N LYS A 246 -27.52 -3.37 10.92
CA LYS A 246 -26.62 -3.12 12.06
C LYS A 246 -25.17 -2.83 11.64
N GLY A 247 -24.85 -2.80 10.34
CA GLY A 247 -23.50 -2.59 9.83
C GLY A 247 -22.62 -3.84 9.81
N THR A 248 -23.14 -5.00 10.17
CA THR A 248 -22.41 -6.28 10.12
C THR A 248 -22.50 -6.91 8.74
N ALA A 249 -21.45 -7.62 8.35
CA ALA A 249 -21.43 -8.45 7.16
C ALA A 249 -20.97 -9.86 7.48
N HIS A 250 -21.67 -10.84 6.94
CA HIS A 250 -21.33 -12.25 6.99
C HIS A 250 -20.65 -12.63 5.68
N ILE A 251 -19.38 -12.91 5.70
CA ILE A 251 -18.56 -13.27 4.55
C ILE A 251 -18.40 -14.80 4.57
N THR A 252 -18.97 -15.47 3.59
CA THR A 252 -18.84 -16.92 3.39
C THR A 252 -17.84 -17.16 2.27
N PHE A 253 -16.82 -17.95 2.54
CA PHE A 253 -15.82 -18.34 1.56
C PHE A 253 -16.35 -19.43 0.63
N LYS A 254 -16.19 -19.26 -0.67
CA LYS A 254 -16.60 -20.24 -1.70
C LYS A 254 -15.49 -21.24 -2.05
N ARG A 255 -14.25 -20.95 -1.68
CA ARG A 255 -13.06 -21.74 -1.95
C ARG A 255 -12.47 -22.34 -0.65
N PRO A 256 -13.04 -23.43 -0.11
CA PRO A 256 -12.60 -23.98 1.19
C PRO A 256 -11.12 -24.37 1.20
N LYS A 257 -10.57 -24.91 0.11
CA LYS A 257 -9.15 -25.28 0.01
C LYS A 257 -8.19 -24.09 0.24
N LEU A 258 -8.59 -22.89 -0.18
CA LEU A 258 -7.77 -21.69 0.05
C LEU A 258 -7.85 -21.26 1.52
N VAL A 259 -9.02 -21.45 2.16
CA VAL A 259 -9.18 -21.20 3.60
C VAL A 259 -8.32 -22.18 4.42
N ASP A 260 -8.21 -23.44 3.98
CA ASP A 260 -7.33 -24.41 4.62
C ASP A 260 -5.86 -23.98 4.53
N LYS A 261 -5.40 -23.48 3.36
CA LYS A 261 -4.05 -22.91 3.22
C LYS A 261 -3.80 -21.71 4.16
N LEU A 262 -4.79 -20.81 4.34
CA LEU A 262 -4.71 -19.73 5.33
C LEU A 262 -4.58 -20.29 6.76
N ASN A 263 -5.34 -21.33 7.06
CA ASN A 263 -5.32 -21.97 8.38
C ASN A 263 -4.00 -22.69 8.66
N ASP A 264 -3.34 -23.23 7.65
CA ASP A 264 -2.00 -23.82 7.78
C ASP A 264 -0.97 -22.76 8.19
N ILE A 265 -1.08 -21.53 7.66
CA ILE A 265 -0.24 -20.41 8.07
C ILE A 265 -0.50 -20.05 9.54
N ILE A 266 -1.77 -19.96 9.95
CA ILE A 266 -2.13 -19.68 11.34
C ILE A 266 -1.61 -20.76 12.27
N ALA A 267 -1.75 -22.03 11.88
CA ALA A 267 -1.28 -23.17 12.67
C ALA A 267 0.24 -23.15 12.88
N ARG A 268 1.00 -22.78 11.86
CA ARG A 268 2.47 -22.63 11.99
C ARG A 268 2.86 -21.49 12.93
N HIS A 269 2.10 -20.40 12.90
CA HIS A 269 2.39 -19.23 13.75
C HIS A 269 1.98 -19.45 15.21
N TYR A 270 0.95 -20.27 15.46
CA TYR A 270 0.40 -20.55 16.79
C TYR A 270 0.37 -22.06 17.11
N PRO A 271 1.53 -22.73 17.21
CA PRO A 271 1.57 -24.18 17.37
C PRO A 271 0.87 -24.68 18.65
N LEU A 272 0.74 -23.82 19.69
CA LEU A 272 0.11 -24.18 20.96
C LEU A 272 -1.42 -23.95 21.00
N MET A 273 -1.98 -23.18 20.04
CA MET A 273 -3.43 -22.92 20.04
C MET A 273 -4.29 -24.10 19.54
N LEU A 274 -3.66 -25.07 18.85
CA LEU A 274 -4.35 -26.26 18.36
C LEU A 274 -4.44 -27.38 19.41
N ALA A 275 -3.76 -27.26 20.52
CA ALA A 275 -3.71 -28.29 21.57
C ALA A 275 -4.84 -28.21 22.60
N SER A 276 -5.65 -27.15 22.62
CA SER A 276 -6.83 -27.05 23.50
C SER A 276 -8.10 -27.42 22.73
N ARG A 277 -8.44 -28.71 22.76
CA ARG A 277 -9.80 -29.22 22.49
C ARG A 277 -10.69 -29.01 23.69
#